data_8c52368c8270fb59b7b34ec70c8c9332
#
_entry.id   8c52368c8270fb59b7b34ec70c8c9332
#
_cell.length_a   1.000
_cell.length_b   1.000
_cell.length_c   1.000
_cell.angle_alpha   90.00
_cell.angle_beta   90.00
_cell.angle_gamma   90.00
#
_symmetry.space_group_name_H-M   'P 1'
#
loop_
_entity.id
_entity.type
_entity.pdbx_description
1 polymer ?
#
loop_
_entity_poly.entity_id
_entity_poly.type
_entity_poly.pdbx_seq_one_letter_code
_entity_poly.pdbx_strand_id
1 'polypeptide(L)'
;MRKNYFEILKDTSVNPVVELNKLQGLLKEKFWGEHYPESVYELISNNFKEYKHRGHILSLDELLETILALPMTEEERLFCFSEMYLDLLSTLPYKKSINLIRQVHCIEEQIERTVNLLGHKVIYIDNKRIIIEDNVFANESAQVVTEFADEKEALSILEYNHFSNKGNIERKKEILKKIADLLEPWRKPLNKSNELKALLKVNHDKIQVLEKLFYMYNKFNIRHNNEEQMLTELSDQEIESWYDKVYTLSLFIILGKDVGSILSDFEASFGDNK
;
A
#
# COMPACT_ATOMS: atom_id res chain seq x y z
N MET A 1 0.88 38.34 11.32
CA MET A 1 -0.46 37.80 11.69
C MET A 1 -0.25 36.83 12.84
N ARG A 2 -1.02 36.93 13.93
CA ARG A 2 -0.91 35.97 15.05
C ARG A 2 -1.72 34.72 14.68
N LYS A 3 -1.07 33.56 14.66
CA LYS A 3 -1.72 32.28 14.41
C LYS A 3 -2.24 31.67 15.71
N ASN A 4 -3.40 31.06 15.68
CA ASN A 4 -3.87 30.27 16.81
C ASN A 4 -3.16 28.88 16.84
N TYR A 5 -3.29 28.16 17.94
CA TYR A 5 -2.65 26.87 18.16
C TYR A 5 -2.91 25.85 17.02
N PHE A 6 -4.16 25.75 16.58
CA PHE A 6 -4.53 24.80 15.53
C PHE A 6 -3.99 25.19 14.15
N GLU A 7 -3.87 26.50 13.85
CA GLU A 7 -3.21 26.99 12.64
C GLU A 7 -1.72 26.69 12.64
N ILE A 8 -1.06 26.83 13.82
CA ILE A 8 0.35 26.46 13.97
C ILE A 8 0.54 24.96 13.70
N LEU A 9 -0.33 24.09 14.25
CA LEU A 9 -0.25 22.64 14.04
C LEU A 9 -0.46 22.25 12.57
N LYS A 10 -1.37 22.93 11.86
CA LYS A 10 -1.62 22.68 10.44
C LYS A 10 -0.46 23.10 9.53
N ASP A 11 0.24 24.16 9.94
CA ASP A 11 1.36 24.71 9.16
C ASP A 11 2.70 24.00 9.45
N THR A 12 2.74 23.06 10.41
CA THR A 12 3.95 22.29 10.72
C THR A 12 4.13 21.23 9.67
N SER A 13 5.02 21.46 8.71
CA SER A 13 5.45 20.42 7.75
C SER A 13 6.20 19.32 8.51
N VAL A 14 5.84 18.08 8.22
CA VAL A 14 6.56 16.90 8.74
C VAL A 14 7.93 16.84 8.08
N ASN A 15 8.99 16.82 8.88
CA ASN A 15 10.35 16.63 8.40
C ASN A 15 10.75 15.16 8.66
N PRO A 16 10.95 14.33 7.61
CA PRO A 16 11.25 12.91 7.77
C PRO A 16 12.47 12.62 8.64
N VAL A 17 13.54 13.44 8.55
CA VAL A 17 14.75 13.26 9.37
C VAL A 17 14.45 13.52 10.86
N VAL A 18 13.69 14.58 11.15
CA VAL A 18 13.31 14.90 12.53
C VAL A 18 12.43 13.79 13.12
N GLU A 19 11.48 13.29 12.35
CA GLU A 19 10.59 12.22 12.80
C GLU A 19 11.32 10.88 12.98
N LEU A 20 12.27 10.55 12.10
CA LEU A 20 13.13 9.38 12.28
C LEU A 20 13.97 9.49 13.57
N ASN A 21 14.54 10.65 13.84
CA ASN A 21 15.30 10.88 15.08
C ASN A 21 14.42 10.76 16.34
N LYS A 22 13.17 11.27 16.30
CA LYS A 22 12.21 11.10 17.38
C LYS A 22 11.88 9.62 17.60
N LEU A 23 11.61 8.88 16.53
CA LEU A 23 11.33 7.45 16.57
C LEU A 23 12.49 6.67 17.20
N GLN A 24 13.72 6.95 16.79
CA GLN A 24 14.92 6.35 17.38
C GLN A 24 15.10 6.74 18.85
N GLY A 25 14.73 7.96 19.22
CA GLY A 25 14.70 8.42 20.62
C GLY A 25 13.73 7.60 21.46
N LEU A 26 12.49 7.42 20.99
CA LEU A 26 11.47 6.60 21.67
C LEU A 26 11.91 5.14 21.85
N LEU A 27 12.57 4.56 20.86
CA LEU A 27 13.10 3.19 20.97
C LEU A 27 14.18 3.05 22.05
N LYS A 28 14.98 4.10 22.27
CA LYS A 28 16.08 4.14 23.26
C LYS A 28 15.65 4.65 24.63
N GLU A 29 14.41 5.17 24.76
CA GLU A 29 13.87 5.62 26.02
C GLU A 29 13.78 4.47 27.03
N LYS A 30 14.24 4.72 28.26
CA LYS A 30 14.26 3.71 29.31
C LYS A 30 12.91 3.63 30.03
N PHE A 31 12.43 2.42 30.23
CA PHE A 31 11.30 2.08 31.07
C PHE A 31 11.69 1.02 32.12
N TRP A 32 10.93 0.91 33.20
CA TRP A 32 11.13 -0.14 34.19
C TRP A 32 10.64 -1.49 33.64
N GLY A 33 11.59 -2.41 33.39
CA GLY A 33 11.34 -3.81 33.13
C GLY A 33 11.03 -4.61 34.41
N GLU A 34 11.21 -5.92 34.38
CA GLU A 34 10.96 -6.78 35.56
C GLU A 34 11.98 -6.55 36.68
N HIS A 35 13.24 -6.30 36.35
CA HIS A 35 14.35 -6.25 37.31
C HIS A 35 15.20 -4.99 37.22
N TYR A 36 15.27 -4.34 36.05
CA TYR A 36 16.12 -3.17 35.80
C TYR A 36 15.52 -2.30 34.68
N PRO A 37 15.99 -1.03 34.59
CA PRO A 37 15.60 -0.17 33.47
C PRO A 37 16.15 -0.70 32.16
N GLU A 38 15.28 -0.88 31.17
CA GLU A 38 15.59 -1.36 29.82
C GLU A 38 14.93 -0.48 28.77
N SER A 39 15.32 -0.61 27.50
CA SER A 39 14.68 0.07 26.38
C SER A 39 14.20 -0.94 25.35
N VAL A 40 13.24 -0.52 24.51
CA VAL A 40 12.78 -1.35 23.37
C VAL A 40 13.95 -1.68 22.45
N TYR A 41 14.84 -0.72 22.21
CA TYR A 41 16.04 -0.92 21.39
C TYR A 41 16.93 -2.05 21.94
N GLU A 42 17.20 -2.07 23.25
CA GLU A 42 18.00 -3.13 23.89
C GLU A 42 17.31 -4.49 23.79
N LEU A 43 15.99 -4.54 24.00
CA LEU A 43 15.23 -5.78 23.88
C LEU A 43 15.29 -6.34 22.45
N ILE A 44 15.13 -5.50 21.44
CA ILE A 44 15.27 -5.91 20.03
C ILE A 44 16.70 -6.38 19.78
N SER A 45 17.73 -5.62 20.19
CA SER A 45 19.13 -5.96 19.94
C SER A 45 19.52 -7.28 20.58
N ASN A 46 19.07 -7.53 21.81
CA ASN A 46 19.36 -8.79 22.53
C ASN A 46 18.70 -10.02 21.89
N ASN A 47 17.54 -9.82 21.26
CA ASN A 47 16.78 -10.90 20.61
C ASN A 47 16.97 -10.94 19.09
N PHE A 48 17.81 -10.07 18.51
CA PHE A 48 17.94 -9.91 17.06
C PHE A 48 18.36 -11.20 16.35
N LYS A 49 19.15 -12.05 16.98
CA LYS A 49 19.58 -13.32 16.40
C LYS A 49 18.42 -14.29 16.14
N GLU A 50 17.33 -14.16 16.90
CA GLU A 50 16.11 -14.95 16.74
C GLU A 50 15.18 -14.41 15.63
N TYR A 51 15.49 -13.22 15.09
CA TYR A 51 14.67 -12.57 14.06
C TYR A 51 14.77 -13.33 12.72
N LYS A 52 13.66 -13.86 12.26
CA LYS A 52 13.62 -14.76 11.10
C LYS A 52 13.97 -14.07 9.77
N HIS A 53 13.65 -12.78 9.64
CA HIS A 53 13.84 -12.03 8.39
C HIS A 53 15.22 -11.35 8.28
N ARG A 54 16.11 -11.53 9.26
CA ARG A 54 17.43 -10.88 9.28
C ARG A 54 18.40 -11.31 8.15
N GLY A 55 18.11 -12.41 7.45
CA GLY A 55 19.00 -12.96 6.43
C GLY A 55 20.38 -13.35 7.02
N HIS A 56 21.44 -12.79 6.47
CA HIS A 56 22.83 -13.00 6.94
C HIS A 56 23.30 -11.96 7.99
N ILE A 57 22.47 -10.95 8.27
CA ILE A 57 22.79 -9.87 9.22
C ILE A 57 22.78 -10.43 10.66
N LEU A 58 23.78 -10.07 11.46
CA LEU A 58 24.00 -10.66 12.78
C LEU A 58 23.58 -9.74 13.95
N SER A 59 23.44 -8.43 13.70
CA SER A 59 23.05 -7.46 14.73
C SER A 59 22.09 -6.42 14.19
N LEU A 60 21.35 -5.78 15.10
CA LEU A 60 20.47 -4.67 14.76
C LEU A 60 21.27 -3.49 14.19
N ASP A 61 22.45 -3.21 14.75
CA ASP A 61 23.30 -2.09 14.29
C ASP A 61 23.77 -2.32 12.84
N GLU A 62 24.18 -3.54 12.49
CA GLU A 62 24.53 -3.92 11.10
C GLU A 62 23.33 -3.72 10.15
N LEU A 63 22.10 -4.06 10.57
CA LEU A 63 20.90 -3.83 9.78
C LEU A 63 20.65 -2.32 9.57
N LEU A 64 20.77 -1.53 10.63
CA LEU A 64 20.60 -0.08 10.55
C LEU A 64 21.63 0.56 9.61
N GLU A 65 22.89 0.19 9.72
CA GLU A 65 23.96 0.66 8.84
C GLU A 65 23.71 0.24 7.38
N THR A 66 23.24 -0.97 7.15
CA THR A 66 22.88 -1.47 5.81
C THR A 66 21.78 -0.61 5.19
N ILE A 67 20.71 -0.31 5.93
CA ILE A 67 19.62 0.55 5.42
C ILE A 67 20.10 1.98 5.18
N LEU A 68 20.94 2.52 6.06
CA LEU A 68 21.48 3.87 5.92
C LEU A 68 22.37 4.03 4.68
N ALA A 69 23.03 2.95 4.25
CA ALA A 69 23.88 2.94 3.05
C ALA A 69 23.09 2.88 1.73
N LEU A 70 21.80 2.56 1.77
CA LEU A 70 20.97 2.49 0.56
C LEU A 70 20.66 3.88 0.00
N PRO A 71 20.63 4.03 -1.35
CA PRO A 71 20.29 5.29 -2.01
C PRO A 71 18.77 5.54 -1.94
N MET A 72 18.31 6.10 -0.83
CA MET A 72 16.91 6.43 -0.56
C MET A 72 16.75 7.90 -0.27
N THR A 73 15.59 8.47 -0.61
CA THR A 73 15.15 9.77 -0.09
C THR A 73 14.97 9.71 1.42
N GLU A 74 14.91 10.85 2.10
CA GLU A 74 14.68 10.90 3.55
C GLU A 74 13.32 10.33 3.94
N GLU A 75 12.31 10.51 3.10
CA GLU A 75 10.97 9.97 3.32
C GLU A 75 10.94 8.44 3.14
N GLU A 76 11.51 7.93 2.05
CA GLU A 76 11.64 6.48 1.83
C GLU A 76 12.43 5.81 2.96
N ARG A 77 13.47 6.47 3.45
CA ARG A 77 14.25 6.01 4.59
C ARG A 77 13.43 5.92 5.86
N LEU A 78 12.64 6.96 6.16
CA LEU A 78 11.72 6.96 7.30
C LEU A 78 10.72 5.80 7.19
N PHE A 79 10.12 5.56 6.03
CA PHE A 79 9.20 4.45 5.81
C PHE A 79 9.88 3.09 5.95
N CYS A 80 11.06 2.91 5.37
CA CYS A 80 11.83 1.68 5.50
C CYS A 80 12.16 1.36 6.97
N PHE A 81 12.61 2.35 7.75
CA PHE A 81 12.85 2.19 9.19
C PHE A 81 11.56 1.91 9.95
N SER A 82 10.46 2.58 9.60
CA SER A 82 9.16 2.37 10.23
C SER A 82 8.65 0.94 10.01
N GLU A 83 8.71 0.41 8.79
CA GLU A 83 8.34 -0.98 8.50
C GLU A 83 9.24 -1.97 9.25
N MET A 84 10.55 -1.75 9.22
CA MET A 84 11.52 -2.58 9.95
C MET A 84 11.20 -2.61 11.45
N TYR A 85 10.97 -1.46 12.08
CA TYR A 85 10.64 -1.41 13.50
C TYR A 85 9.29 -2.05 13.81
N LEU A 86 8.26 -1.82 13.00
CA LEU A 86 6.97 -2.48 13.14
C LEU A 86 7.10 -4.02 13.09
N ASP A 87 7.94 -4.55 12.20
CA ASP A 87 8.19 -5.98 12.11
C ASP A 87 8.98 -6.49 13.33
N LEU A 88 10.04 -5.82 13.73
CA LEU A 88 10.85 -6.16 14.90
C LEU A 88 10.05 -6.10 16.21
N LEU A 89 9.21 -5.06 16.38
CA LEU A 89 8.32 -4.95 17.53
C LEU A 89 7.41 -6.16 17.65
N SER A 90 6.90 -6.70 16.54
CA SER A 90 6.03 -7.88 16.55
C SER A 90 6.68 -9.15 17.14
N THR A 91 8.02 -9.19 17.19
CA THR A 91 8.80 -10.32 17.71
C THR A 91 9.00 -10.26 19.23
N LEU A 92 8.71 -9.12 19.86
CA LEU A 92 8.94 -8.95 21.30
C LEU A 92 7.96 -9.76 22.15
N PRO A 93 8.42 -10.30 23.29
CA PRO A 93 7.58 -11.06 24.20
C PRO A 93 6.68 -10.13 25.05
N TYR A 94 5.56 -9.67 24.49
CA TYR A 94 4.64 -8.70 25.11
C TYR A 94 4.07 -9.11 26.48
N LYS A 95 4.10 -10.39 26.83
CA LYS A 95 3.44 -10.91 28.06
C LYS A 95 4.17 -10.55 29.36
N LYS A 96 5.36 -9.94 29.31
CA LYS A 96 6.23 -9.80 30.48
C LYS A 96 6.12 -8.51 31.26
N SER A 97 5.64 -7.40 30.67
CA SER A 97 5.60 -6.11 31.37
C SER A 97 4.58 -5.15 30.76
N ILE A 98 3.72 -4.55 31.61
CA ILE A 98 2.77 -3.52 31.20
C ILE A 98 3.48 -2.26 30.66
N ASN A 99 4.66 -1.98 31.18
CA ASN A 99 5.47 -0.83 30.74
C ASN A 99 6.01 -1.07 29.33
N LEU A 100 6.44 -2.30 28.99
CA LEU A 100 6.83 -2.65 27.64
C LEU A 100 5.66 -2.49 26.67
N ILE A 101 4.46 -3.00 27.02
CA ILE A 101 3.26 -2.85 26.19
C ILE A 101 2.98 -1.39 25.91
N ARG A 102 3.03 -0.54 26.94
CA ARG A 102 2.79 0.91 26.81
C ARG A 102 3.83 1.58 25.91
N GLN A 103 5.12 1.24 26.06
CA GLN A 103 6.20 1.83 25.27
C GLN A 103 6.09 1.42 23.80
N VAL A 104 5.82 0.14 23.53
CA VAL A 104 5.61 -0.35 22.17
C VAL A 104 4.42 0.33 21.52
N HIS A 105 3.28 0.43 22.22
CA HIS A 105 2.11 1.13 21.71
C HIS A 105 2.41 2.60 21.36
N CYS A 106 3.15 3.30 22.22
CA CYS A 106 3.58 4.67 21.95
C CYS A 106 4.43 4.78 20.67
N ILE A 107 5.32 3.81 20.42
CA ILE A 107 6.14 3.76 19.21
C ILE A 107 5.27 3.50 17.97
N GLU A 108 4.37 2.53 18.04
CA GLU A 108 3.44 2.19 16.95
C GLU A 108 2.53 3.40 16.61
N GLU A 109 1.94 4.04 17.60
CA GLU A 109 1.13 5.25 17.40
C GLU A 109 1.94 6.41 16.77
N GLN A 110 3.20 6.59 17.17
CA GLN A 110 4.06 7.61 16.58
C GLN A 110 4.36 7.31 15.12
N ILE A 111 4.61 6.04 14.76
CA ILE A 111 4.81 5.61 13.37
C ILE A 111 3.55 5.87 12.56
N GLU A 112 2.38 5.38 12.99
CA GLU A 112 1.11 5.54 12.28
C GLU A 112 0.76 7.02 12.08
N ARG A 113 0.92 7.82 13.14
CA ARG A 113 0.67 9.27 13.05
C ARG A 113 1.58 9.96 12.03
N THR A 114 2.88 9.63 12.05
CA THR A 114 3.85 10.23 11.14
C THR A 114 3.57 9.83 9.69
N VAL A 115 3.31 8.56 9.45
CA VAL A 115 2.96 7.99 8.15
C VAL A 115 1.69 8.66 7.59
N ASN A 116 0.65 8.80 8.42
CA ASN A 116 -0.61 9.45 8.04
C ASN A 116 -0.42 10.94 7.69
N LEU A 117 0.43 11.66 8.43
CA LEU A 117 0.74 13.06 8.13
C LEU A 117 1.50 13.25 6.80
N LEU A 118 2.17 12.20 6.33
CA LEU A 118 2.84 12.15 5.03
C LEU A 118 1.94 11.59 3.90
N GLY A 119 0.64 11.42 4.15
CA GLY A 119 -0.33 10.95 3.15
C GLY A 119 -0.23 9.44 2.86
N HIS A 120 0.32 8.68 3.79
CA HIS A 120 0.46 7.23 3.71
C HIS A 120 -0.29 6.56 4.86
N LYS A 121 -0.41 5.25 4.83
CA LYS A 121 -0.98 4.45 5.92
C LYS A 121 -0.28 3.11 6.06
N VAL A 122 -0.37 2.53 7.26
CA VAL A 122 0.09 1.17 7.53
C VAL A 122 -1.03 0.17 7.24
N ILE A 123 -0.75 -0.87 6.47
CA ILE A 123 -1.66 -1.98 6.22
C ILE A 123 -1.00 -3.32 6.51
N TYR A 124 -1.81 -4.38 6.62
CA TYR A 124 -1.37 -5.75 6.85
C TYR A 124 -1.45 -6.56 5.55
N ILE A 125 -0.31 -7.09 5.07
CA ILE A 125 -0.24 -8.02 3.93
C ILE A 125 0.69 -9.20 4.30
N ASP A 126 0.23 -10.44 4.14
CA ASP A 126 1.01 -11.66 4.40
C ASP A 126 1.73 -11.64 5.78
N ASN A 127 1.02 -11.21 6.83
CA ASN A 127 1.54 -11.02 8.20
C ASN A 127 2.66 -9.97 8.34
N LYS A 128 2.82 -9.08 7.37
CA LYS A 128 3.74 -7.94 7.42
C LYS A 128 2.95 -6.64 7.49
N ARG A 129 3.46 -5.70 8.25
CA ARG A 129 2.98 -4.32 8.24
C ARG A 129 3.76 -3.53 7.20
N ILE A 130 3.09 -3.04 6.18
CA ILE A 130 3.69 -2.27 5.09
C ILE A 130 3.07 -0.89 5.00
N ILE A 131 3.82 0.07 4.46
CA ILE A 131 3.42 1.46 4.30
C ILE A 131 3.06 1.71 2.84
N ILE A 132 1.83 2.15 2.60
CA ILE A 132 1.32 2.47 1.28
C ILE A 132 0.84 3.92 1.22
N GLU A 133 0.87 4.53 0.05
CA GLU A 133 0.19 5.80 -0.20
C GLU A 133 -1.32 5.64 0.06
N ASP A 134 -1.93 6.58 0.79
CA ASP A 134 -3.36 6.55 1.09
C ASP A 134 -4.17 7.02 -0.12
N ASN A 135 -4.47 6.06 -1.00
CA ASN A 135 -5.26 6.27 -2.21
C ASN A 135 -6.70 5.81 -1.99
N VAL A 136 -7.63 6.77 -1.90
CA VAL A 136 -9.05 6.52 -1.64
C VAL A 136 -9.64 5.56 -2.69
N PHE A 137 -9.33 5.74 -3.98
CA PHE A 137 -9.87 4.87 -5.03
C PHE A 137 -9.34 3.44 -4.91
N ALA A 138 -8.09 3.26 -4.51
CA ALA A 138 -7.53 1.93 -4.26
C ALA A 138 -8.18 1.26 -3.05
N ASN A 139 -8.46 2.02 -1.98
CA ASN A 139 -9.12 1.52 -0.79
C ASN A 139 -10.53 1.00 -1.10
N GLU A 140 -11.33 1.83 -1.76
CA GLU A 140 -12.70 1.47 -2.18
C GLU A 140 -12.68 0.29 -3.15
N SER A 141 -11.76 0.27 -4.13
CA SER A 141 -11.61 -0.86 -5.07
C SER A 141 -11.22 -2.15 -4.35
N ALA A 142 -10.34 -2.10 -3.37
CA ALA A 142 -9.97 -3.27 -2.59
C ALA A 142 -11.17 -3.81 -1.78
N GLN A 143 -11.99 -2.91 -1.20
CA GLN A 143 -13.21 -3.31 -0.52
C GLN A 143 -14.19 -4.01 -1.48
N VAL A 144 -14.44 -3.44 -2.65
CA VAL A 144 -15.29 -4.06 -3.68
C VAL A 144 -14.78 -5.45 -4.05
N VAL A 145 -13.45 -5.63 -4.18
CA VAL A 145 -12.89 -6.94 -4.51
C VAL A 145 -13.12 -7.97 -3.41
N THR A 146 -13.11 -7.60 -2.13
CA THR A 146 -13.38 -8.55 -1.03
C THR A 146 -14.77 -9.17 -1.08
N GLU A 147 -15.73 -8.56 -1.79
CA GLU A 147 -17.07 -9.11 -1.96
C GLU A 147 -17.13 -10.24 -3.01
N PHE A 148 -16.15 -10.33 -3.90
CA PHE A 148 -16.18 -11.21 -5.07
C PHE A 148 -14.95 -12.11 -5.22
N ALA A 149 -13.90 -11.86 -4.44
CA ALA A 149 -12.61 -12.53 -4.51
C ALA A 149 -12.06 -12.73 -3.10
N ASP A 150 -10.88 -13.33 -2.97
CA ASP A 150 -10.25 -13.50 -1.68
C ASP A 150 -9.55 -12.20 -1.21
N GLU A 151 -9.27 -12.14 0.10
CA GLU A 151 -8.60 -11.00 0.73
C GLU A 151 -7.22 -10.73 0.11
N LYS A 152 -6.53 -11.77 -0.34
CA LYS A 152 -5.20 -11.67 -0.93
C LYS A 152 -5.24 -10.94 -2.28
N GLU A 153 -6.26 -11.17 -3.08
CA GLU A 153 -6.47 -10.46 -4.34
C GLU A 153 -6.78 -8.98 -4.10
N ALA A 154 -7.64 -8.68 -3.10
CA ALA A 154 -7.92 -7.31 -2.68
C ALA A 154 -6.65 -6.57 -2.20
N LEU A 155 -5.82 -7.23 -1.39
CA LEU A 155 -4.56 -6.67 -0.90
C LEU A 155 -3.56 -6.39 -2.04
N SER A 156 -3.59 -7.15 -3.14
CA SER A 156 -2.74 -6.89 -4.31
C SER A 156 -3.02 -5.51 -4.94
N ILE A 157 -4.26 -5.00 -4.84
CA ILE A 157 -4.61 -3.66 -5.30
C ILE A 157 -3.88 -2.61 -4.47
N LEU A 158 -3.91 -2.76 -3.14
CA LEU A 158 -3.27 -1.82 -2.21
C LEU A 158 -1.75 -1.87 -2.31
N GLU A 159 -1.18 -3.06 -2.53
CA GLU A 159 0.27 -3.28 -2.66
C GLU A 159 0.90 -2.45 -3.78
N TYR A 160 0.15 -2.11 -4.85
CA TYR A 160 0.64 -1.26 -5.93
C TYR A 160 1.15 0.10 -5.42
N ASN A 161 0.52 0.64 -4.39
CA ASN A 161 0.83 1.93 -3.78
C ASN A 161 1.92 1.86 -2.68
N HIS A 162 2.62 0.73 -2.55
CA HIS A 162 3.75 0.62 -1.62
C HIS A 162 4.87 1.57 -2.01
N PHE A 163 5.42 2.32 -1.05
CA PHE A 163 6.40 3.37 -1.34
C PHE A 163 7.63 2.87 -2.13
N SER A 164 8.07 1.62 -1.90
CA SER A 164 9.22 1.04 -2.60
C SER A 164 8.93 0.62 -4.05
N ASN A 165 7.68 0.69 -4.50
CA ASN A 165 7.32 0.40 -5.90
C ASN A 165 7.56 1.60 -6.82
N LYS A 166 7.80 2.79 -6.29
CA LYS A 166 8.15 3.96 -7.08
C LYS A 166 9.49 3.72 -7.79
N GLY A 167 9.49 3.86 -9.11
CA GLY A 167 10.64 3.54 -9.96
C GLY A 167 10.91 2.04 -10.16
N ASN A 168 10.16 1.14 -9.53
CA ASN A 168 10.32 -0.30 -9.67
C ASN A 168 9.32 -0.88 -10.71
N ILE A 169 9.70 -0.76 -11.97
CA ILE A 169 8.86 -1.14 -13.12
C ILE A 169 8.49 -2.63 -13.07
N GLU A 170 9.44 -3.51 -12.77
CA GLU A 170 9.20 -4.95 -12.73
C GLU A 170 8.18 -5.31 -11.64
N ARG A 171 8.31 -4.71 -10.45
CA ARG A 171 7.35 -4.95 -9.37
C ARG A 171 5.95 -4.42 -9.69
N LYS A 172 5.86 -3.20 -10.23
CA LYS A 172 4.59 -2.64 -10.71
C LYS A 172 3.94 -3.54 -11.76
N LYS A 173 4.73 -4.05 -12.71
CA LYS A 173 4.26 -4.99 -13.73
C LYS A 173 3.71 -6.29 -13.14
N GLU A 174 4.41 -6.89 -12.17
CA GLU A 174 3.95 -8.10 -11.48
C GLU A 174 2.61 -7.90 -10.78
N ILE A 175 2.44 -6.77 -10.10
CA ILE A 175 1.18 -6.43 -9.41
C ILE A 175 0.07 -6.18 -10.44
N LEU A 176 0.34 -5.42 -11.50
CA LEU A 176 -0.63 -5.19 -12.57
C LEU A 176 -1.06 -6.49 -13.25
N LYS A 177 -0.17 -7.47 -13.39
CA LYS A 177 -0.51 -8.79 -13.88
C LYS A 177 -1.53 -9.49 -12.98
N LYS A 178 -1.34 -9.47 -11.67
CA LYS A 178 -2.32 -10.02 -10.70
C LYS A 178 -3.69 -9.34 -10.84
N ILE A 179 -3.70 -8.01 -10.95
CA ILE A 179 -4.94 -7.23 -11.14
C ILE A 179 -5.60 -7.57 -12.49
N ALA A 180 -4.83 -7.74 -13.54
CA ALA A 180 -5.35 -8.13 -14.86
C ALA A 180 -5.96 -9.53 -14.83
N ASP A 181 -5.34 -10.48 -14.14
CA ASP A 181 -5.83 -11.85 -13.97
C ASP A 181 -7.12 -11.88 -13.12
N LEU A 182 -7.22 -11.03 -12.07
CA LEU A 182 -8.45 -10.79 -11.31
C LEU A 182 -9.59 -10.27 -12.18
N LEU A 183 -9.31 -9.33 -13.09
CA LEU A 183 -10.34 -8.70 -13.93
C LEU A 183 -10.77 -9.53 -15.16
N GLU A 184 -9.97 -10.48 -15.61
CA GLU A 184 -10.27 -11.27 -16.80
C GLU A 184 -11.63 -12.02 -16.73
N PRO A 185 -11.98 -12.71 -15.62
CA PRO A 185 -13.29 -13.33 -15.47
C PRO A 185 -14.46 -12.34 -15.57
N TRP A 186 -14.23 -11.08 -15.16
CA TRP A 186 -15.26 -10.05 -15.15
C TRP A 186 -15.52 -9.42 -16.53
N ARG A 187 -14.58 -9.53 -17.45
CA ARG A 187 -14.66 -8.89 -18.77
C ARG A 187 -15.95 -9.21 -19.53
N LYS A 188 -16.35 -10.48 -19.56
CA LYS A 188 -17.60 -10.90 -20.25
C LYS A 188 -18.86 -10.44 -19.51
N PRO A 189 -19.01 -10.66 -18.19
CA PRO A 189 -20.13 -10.15 -17.41
C PRO A 189 -20.31 -8.63 -17.53
N LEU A 190 -19.23 -7.85 -17.36
CA LEU A 190 -19.27 -6.39 -17.45
C LEU A 190 -19.73 -5.90 -18.85
N ASN A 191 -19.24 -6.53 -19.92
CA ASN A 191 -19.70 -6.22 -21.28
C ASN A 191 -21.16 -6.60 -21.55
N LYS A 192 -21.81 -7.38 -20.68
CA LYS A 192 -23.24 -7.73 -20.78
C LYS A 192 -24.12 -6.86 -19.89
N SER A 193 -23.56 -6.10 -18.93
CA SER A 193 -24.34 -5.22 -18.08
C SER A 193 -24.96 -4.08 -18.86
N ASN A 194 -26.31 -3.98 -18.81
CA ASN A 194 -27.06 -2.90 -19.44
C ASN A 194 -26.83 -1.57 -18.73
N GLU A 195 -26.71 -1.62 -17.41
CA GLU A 195 -26.49 -0.47 -16.54
C GLU A 195 -25.15 0.20 -16.87
N LEU A 196 -24.07 -0.60 -16.98
CA LEU A 196 -22.77 -0.10 -17.38
C LEU A 196 -22.73 0.41 -18.81
N LYS A 197 -23.44 -0.24 -19.73
CA LYS A 197 -23.58 0.22 -21.12
C LYS A 197 -24.33 1.55 -21.23
N ALA A 198 -25.28 1.81 -20.34
CA ALA A 198 -25.99 3.09 -20.29
C ALA A 198 -25.09 4.24 -19.79
N LEU A 199 -24.13 3.95 -18.92
CA LEU A 199 -23.22 4.94 -18.34
C LEU A 199 -21.95 5.16 -19.18
N LEU A 200 -21.45 4.13 -19.86
CA LEU A 200 -20.15 4.13 -20.52
C LEU A 200 -20.31 4.06 -22.04
N LYS A 201 -19.34 4.62 -22.75
CA LYS A 201 -19.33 4.56 -24.22
C LYS A 201 -19.20 3.12 -24.72
N VAL A 202 -20.15 2.71 -25.57
CA VAL A 202 -20.24 1.38 -26.17
C VAL A 202 -19.83 1.44 -27.66
N ASN A 203 -19.10 0.43 -28.12
CA ASN A 203 -18.80 0.22 -29.51
C ASN A 203 -18.91 -1.28 -29.85
N HIS A 204 -19.67 -1.64 -30.90
CA HIS A 204 -19.95 -3.02 -31.28
C HIS A 204 -20.36 -3.90 -30.07
N ASP A 205 -21.33 -3.39 -29.30
CA ASP A 205 -21.89 -4.04 -28.10
C ASP A 205 -20.89 -4.28 -26.95
N LYS A 206 -19.73 -3.63 -26.97
CA LYS A 206 -18.68 -3.73 -25.94
C LYS A 206 -18.38 -2.37 -25.33
N ILE A 207 -18.14 -2.36 -24.02
CA ILE A 207 -17.74 -1.17 -23.27
C ILE A 207 -16.31 -0.78 -23.67
N GLN A 208 -16.16 0.39 -24.24
CA GLN A 208 -14.92 0.83 -24.90
C GLN A 208 -13.73 0.92 -23.95
N VAL A 209 -13.94 1.46 -22.74
CA VAL A 209 -12.88 1.60 -21.75
C VAL A 209 -12.38 0.25 -21.24
N LEU A 210 -13.28 -0.73 -21.10
CA LEU A 210 -12.94 -2.09 -20.68
C LEU A 210 -12.08 -2.78 -21.76
N GLU A 211 -12.50 -2.71 -23.03
CA GLU A 211 -11.73 -3.32 -24.13
C GLU A 211 -10.36 -2.66 -24.31
N LYS A 212 -10.26 -1.33 -24.10
CA LYS A 212 -8.98 -0.62 -24.15
C LYS A 212 -8.06 -1.00 -23.00
N LEU A 213 -8.59 -1.21 -21.79
CA LEU A 213 -7.80 -1.67 -20.65
C LEU A 213 -7.16 -3.04 -20.95
N PHE A 214 -7.96 -4.03 -21.44
CA PHE A 214 -7.42 -5.34 -21.80
C PHE A 214 -6.45 -5.30 -22.99
N TYR A 215 -6.67 -4.37 -23.94
CA TYR A 215 -5.71 -4.11 -25.00
C TYR A 215 -4.36 -3.62 -24.45
N MET A 216 -4.38 -2.67 -23.47
CA MET A 216 -3.17 -2.17 -22.82
C MET A 216 -2.46 -3.26 -22.01
N TYR A 217 -3.16 -4.11 -21.25
CA TYR A 217 -2.55 -5.25 -20.58
C TYR A 217 -1.74 -6.14 -21.52
N ASN A 218 -2.24 -6.37 -22.73
CA ASN A 218 -1.55 -7.19 -23.71
C ASN A 218 -0.40 -6.45 -24.41
N LYS A 219 -0.60 -5.18 -24.82
CA LYS A 219 0.39 -4.42 -25.59
C LYS A 219 1.51 -3.82 -24.73
N PHE A 220 1.28 -3.66 -23.42
CA PHE A 220 2.29 -3.20 -22.46
C PHE A 220 3.02 -4.38 -21.78
N ASN A 221 2.92 -5.56 -22.33
CA ASN A 221 3.61 -6.76 -21.83
C ASN A 221 3.30 -7.10 -20.37
N ILE A 222 2.10 -6.74 -19.89
CA ILE A 222 1.68 -7.02 -18.51
C ILE A 222 1.24 -8.47 -18.38
N ARG A 223 0.41 -8.98 -19.32
CA ARG A 223 -0.12 -10.37 -19.28
C ARG A 223 0.63 -11.36 -20.15
N HIS A 224 1.03 -10.97 -21.31
CA HIS A 224 1.65 -11.86 -22.30
C HIS A 224 2.89 -11.22 -22.91
N ASN A 225 3.95 -12.00 -23.10
CA ASN A 225 5.11 -11.60 -23.88
C ASN A 225 4.72 -11.58 -25.37
N ASN A 226 4.24 -10.44 -25.85
CA ASN A 226 3.96 -10.24 -27.25
C ASN A 226 5.20 -9.65 -27.96
N GLU A 227 5.47 -10.12 -29.18
CA GLU A 227 6.58 -9.59 -30.01
C GLU A 227 6.37 -8.11 -30.38
N GLU A 228 5.10 -7.67 -30.49
CA GLU A 228 4.73 -6.27 -30.73
C GLU A 228 4.47 -5.51 -29.42
N GLN A 229 5.52 -5.09 -28.76
CA GLN A 229 5.42 -4.29 -27.53
C GLN A 229 5.42 -2.80 -27.84
N MET A 230 4.48 -2.06 -27.26
CA MET A 230 4.38 -0.60 -27.46
C MET A 230 5.33 0.21 -26.57
N LEU A 231 5.92 -0.41 -25.55
CA LEU A 231 6.74 0.27 -24.56
C LEU A 231 8.26 0.15 -24.83
N THR A 232 8.68 -0.52 -25.89
CA THR A 232 10.10 -0.85 -26.16
C THR A 232 10.99 0.38 -26.43
N GLU A 233 10.41 1.48 -26.88
CA GLU A 233 11.15 2.72 -27.18
C GLU A 233 11.02 3.78 -26.09
N LEU A 234 10.29 3.48 -25.00
CA LEU A 234 10.02 4.41 -23.90
C LEU A 234 11.08 4.31 -22.82
N SER A 235 11.35 5.43 -22.15
CA SER A 235 12.16 5.47 -20.94
C SER A 235 11.41 4.80 -19.76
N ASP A 236 12.16 4.40 -18.75
CA ASP A 236 11.61 3.79 -17.54
C ASP A 236 10.55 4.67 -16.86
N GLN A 237 10.75 5.98 -16.84
CA GLN A 237 9.77 6.96 -16.31
C GLN A 237 8.48 6.99 -17.11
N GLU A 238 8.56 6.89 -18.44
CA GLU A 238 7.38 6.85 -19.31
C GLU A 238 6.64 5.52 -19.15
N ILE A 239 7.36 4.39 -19.04
CA ILE A 239 6.78 3.08 -18.77
C ILE A 239 6.04 3.10 -17.42
N GLU A 240 6.68 3.62 -16.37
CA GLU A 240 6.05 3.75 -15.04
C GLU A 240 4.77 4.59 -15.12
N SER A 241 4.82 5.76 -15.79
CA SER A 241 3.65 6.60 -16.01
C SER A 241 2.51 5.88 -16.72
N TRP A 242 2.82 4.99 -17.68
CA TRP A 242 1.79 4.18 -18.33
C TRP A 242 1.23 3.10 -17.42
N TYR A 243 2.06 2.47 -16.59
CA TYR A 243 1.59 1.49 -15.60
C TYR A 243 0.66 2.14 -14.57
N ASP A 244 0.97 3.35 -14.10
CA ASP A 244 0.12 4.11 -13.19
C ASP A 244 -1.25 4.45 -13.82
N LYS A 245 -1.27 4.78 -15.12
CA LYS A 245 -2.52 5.00 -15.87
C LYS A 245 -3.32 3.71 -16.04
N VAL A 246 -2.66 2.59 -16.33
CA VAL A 246 -3.31 1.27 -16.41
C VAL A 246 -3.89 0.88 -15.06
N TYR A 247 -3.15 1.09 -13.98
CA TYR A 247 -3.62 0.88 -12.62
C TYR A 247 -4.88 1.71 -12.31
N THR A 248 -4.85 3.01 -12.59
CA THR A 248 -6.00 3.90 -12.41
C THR A 248 -7.23 3.44 -13.18
N LEU A 249 -7.06 2.99 -14.44
CA LEU A 249 -8.15 2.44 -15.23
C LEU A 249 -8.67 1.11 -14.66
N SER A 250 -7.80 0.30 -14.08
CA SER A 250 -8.21 -0.94 -13.41
C SER A 250 -9.10 -0.65 -12.21
N LEU A 251 -8.72 0.32 -11.37
CA LEU A 251 -9.54 0.79 -10.24
C LEU A 251 -10.90 1.31 -10.72
N PHE A 252 -10.91 2.11 -11.78
CA PHE A 252 -12.15 2.62 -12.37
C PHE A 252 -13.09 1.48 -12.81
N ILE A 253 -12.58 0.42 -13.41
CA ILE A 253 -13.40 -0.75 -13.83
C ILE A 253 -13.92 -1.51 -12.62
N ILE A 254 -13.12 -1.67 -11.56
CA ILE A 254 -13.54 -2.33 -10.32
C ILE A 254 -14.71 -1.55 -9.68
N LEU A 255 -14.56 -0.24 -9.50
CA LEU A 255 -15.61 0.62 -8.97
C LEU A 255 -16.83 0.68 -9.89
N GLY A 256 -16.62 0.67 -11.22
CA GLY A 256 -17.71 0.61 -12.19
C GLY A 256 -18.57 -0.64 -12.05
N LYS A 257 -17.97 -1.78 -11.67
CA LYS A 257 -18.72 -3.02 -11.38
C LYS A 257 -19.67 -2.83 -10.20
N ASP A 258 -19.19 -2.19 -9.13
CA ASP A 258 -19.99 -1.91 -7.93
C ASP A 258 -21.16 -0.97 -8.26
N VAL A 259 -20.92 0.13 -8.98
CA VAL A 259 -21.97 1.05 -9.45
C VAL A 259 -23.01 0.29 -10.30
N GLY A 260 -22.60 -0.62 -11.16
CA GLY A 260 -23.51 -1.46 -11.95
C GLY A 260 -24.40 -2.34 -11.07
N SER A 261 -23.85 -2.92 -10.00
CA SER A 261 -24.58 -3.71 -9.01
C SER A 261 -25.62 -2.85 -8.27
N ILE A 262 -25.24 -1.68 -7.77
CA ILE A 262 -26.11 -0.75 -7.06
C ILE A 262 -27.30 -0.34 -7.95
N LEU A 263 -27.05 -0.01 -9.22
CA LEU A 263 -28.11 0.38 -10.16
C LEU A 263 -29.07 -0.77 -10.45
N SER A 264 -28.56 -1.99 -10.64
CA SER A 264 -29.37 -3.18 -10.84
C SER A 264 -30.28 -3.45 -9.63
N ASP A 265 -29.76 -3.35 -8.40
CA ASP A 265 -30.50 -3.53 -7.17
C ASP A 265 -31.56 -2.44 -6.97
N PHE A 266 -31.26 -1.21 -7.36
CA PHE A 266 -32.22 -0.11 -7.34
C PHE A 266 -33.38 -0.34 -8.30
N GLU A 267 -33.09 -0.73 -9.54
CA GLU A 267 -34.13 -1.06 -10.54
C GLU A 267 -35.00 -2.23 -10.10
N ALA A 268 -34.37 -3.30 -9.55
CA ALA A 268 -35.10 -4.45 -9.01
C ALA A 268 -36.02 -4.08 -7.82
N SER A 269 -35.57 -3.16 -6.97
CA SER A 269 -36.31 -2.78 -5.75
C SER A 269 -37.38 -1.72 -5.97
N PHE A 270 -37.17 -0.82 -6.93
CA PHE A 270 -37.97 0.39 -7.11
C PHE A 270 -38.43 0.66 -8.56
N GLY A 271 -37.97 -0.16 -9.54
CA GLY A 271 -38.20 0.07 -10.97
C GLY A 271 -39.61 -0.19 -11.48
N ASP A 272 -40.48 -0.85 -10.73
CA ASP A 272 -41.84 -1.26 -11.15
C ASP A 272 -42.93 -0.15 -11.01
N ASN A 273 -42.54 1.12 -10.85
CA ASN A 273 -43.50 2.24 -10.72
C ASN A 273 -43.53 3.18 -11.94
N LYS A 274 -43.45 2.63 -13.15
CA LYS A 274 -43.75 3.41 -14.37
C LYS A 274 -44.68 2.66 -15.30
#